data_9123aea4cc264a2a7cd145b714850c99
#
_entry.id   9123aea4cc264a2a7cd145b714850c99
#
_cell.length_a   1.000
_cell.length_b   1.000
_cell.length_c   1.000
_cell.angle_alpha   90.00
_cell.angle_beta   90.00
_cell.angle_gamma   90.00
#
_symmetry.space_group_name_H-M   'P 1'
#
loop_
_entity.id
_entity.type
_entity.pdbx_description
1 polymer ?
#
loop_
_entity_poly.entity_id
_entity_poly.type
_entity_poly.pdbx_seq_one_letter_code
_entity_poly.pdbx_strand_id
1 'polypeptide(L)'
;MEPIDDLTMCLEDPSQLDQLMSELRQRFTIKEGEGQPVDWLLGMRIHQNVEEGYLSMDQELAITKLAKVILDDNEMNSAHYVKHPMLHSSPLPRLAQDSPLRVTNKREFHMLSCCGSLLHIAGSTRPDVAAAVGILCRHAASFGRQHVNAAKRIVQYLYATRNMGLVYKCGDCRPECFSQGRHPKDDGTNRLVTFADSDFAMDETRRSCMGMVISMNGAPISWTSTLGKTVATSTAEAEVNAAVVAAKDSLHLRSMLQELGIDHGPIILHEDNSACIAQGNGGLRLVRNAKHYSTKLRWLQQVIVNGDVIFEYCPTAEQLADTFTKPLDEETFLKFRERMLVDVSHLL
;
A
#
# COMPACT_ATOMS: atom_id res chain seq x y z
N MET A 1 -14.73 32.95 -1.72
CA MET A 1 -15.01 31.63 -1.15
C MET A 1 -14.79 30.67 -2.30
N GLU A 2 -13.72 29.88 -2.26
CA GLU A 2 -13.54 28.84 -3.28
C GLU A 2 -14.65 27.82 -3.13
N PRO A 3 -15.24 27.34 -4.21
CA PRO A 3 -16.26 26.31 -4.13
C PRO A 3 -15.62 25.04 -3.55
N ILE A 4 -16.31 24.40 -2.63
CA ILE A 4 -15.99 23.03 -2.22
C ILE A 4 -16.57 22.16 -3.34
N ASP A 5 -15.68 21.53 -4.13
CA ASP A 5 -16.13 20.81 -5.32
C ASP A 5 -16.75 19.44 -4.98
N ASP A 6 -16.25 18.75 -3.94
CA ASP A 6 -16.76 17.43 -3.53
C ASP A 6 -16.85 17.30 -2.00
N LEU A 7 -17.98 16.84 -1.48
CA LEU A 7 -18.19 16.46 -0.09
C LEU A 7 -18.68 15.02 -0.04
N THR A 8 -17.85 14.15 0.52
CA THR A 8 -18.23 12.75 0.77
C THR A 8 -18.68 12.59 2.23
N MET A 9 -19.83 11.98 2.44
CA MET A 9 -20.41 11.75 3.76
C MET A 9 -20.59 10.25 3.99
N CYS A 10 -20.32 9.81 5.20
CA CYS A 10 -20.62 8.46 5.68
C CYS A 10 -21.67 8.58 6.78
N LEU A 11 -22.84 7.97 6.59
CA LEU A 11 -23.94 8.00 7.53
C LEU A 11 -24.26 6.58 7.98
N GLU A 12 -24.51 6.42 9.26
CA GLU A 12 -24.97 5.14 9.84
C GLU A 12 -26.43 4.84 9.43
N ASP A 13 -27.27 5.89 9.39
CA ASP A 13 -28.67 5.81 9.01
C ASP A 13 -28.94 6.66 7.74
N PRO A 14 -29.28 6.02 6.60
CA PRO A 14 -29.60 6.72 5.37
C PRO A 14 -30.72 7.76 5.49
N SER A 15 -31.64 7.60 6.47
CA SER A 15 -32.74 8.56 6.67
C SER A 15 -32.26 9.94 7.14
N GLN A 16 -31.05 10.03 7.69
CA GLN A 16 -30.43 11.30 8.10
C GLN A 16 -29.92 12.12 6.92
N LEU A 17 -29.79 11.52 5.72
CA LEU A 17 -29.26 12.20 4.54
C LEU A 17 -30.15 13.39 4.14
N ASP A 18 -31.46 13.20 4.08
CA ASP A 18 -32.41 14.23 3.67
C ASP A 18 -32.40 15.44 4.62
N GLN A 19 -32.31 15.19 5.91
CA GLN A 19 -32.20 16.24 6.92
C GLN A 19 -30.90 17.02 6.74
N LEU A 20 -29.77 16.32 6.66
CA LEU A 20 -28.45 16.92 6.51
C LEU A 20 -28.33 17.71 5.21
N MET A 21 -28.83 17.16 4.10
CA MET A 21 -28.90 17.85 2.80
C MET A 21 -29.76 19.10 2.86
N SER A 22 -30.87 19.08 3.60
CA SER A 22 -31.71 20.26 3.83
C SER A 22 -30.98 21.37 4.59
N GLU A 23 -30.24 21.02 5.62
CA GLU A 23 -29.43 21.95 6.41
C GLU A 23 -28.27 22.53 5.59
N LEU A 24 -27.59 21.70 4.79
CA LEU A 24 -26.51 22.14 3.91
C LEU A 24 -27.03 23.09 2.82
N ARG A 25 -28.17 22.81 2.21
CA ARG A 25 -28.79 23.69 1.18
C ARG A 25 -29.20 25.06 1.72
N GLN A 26 -29.42 25.19 3.02
CA GLN A 26 -29.67 26.51 3.64
C GLN A 26 -28.43 27.39 3.69
N ARG A 27 -27.22 26.79 3.66
CA ARG A 27 -25.96 27.51 3.81
C ARG A 27 -25.10 27.53 2.56
N PHE A 28 -25.29 26.56 1.67
CA PHE A 28 -24.49 26.35 0.46
C PHE A 28 -25.38 26.14 -0.75
N THR A 29 -24.88 26.54 -1.92
CA THR A 29 -25.51 26.21 -3.19
C THR A 29 -25.05 24.81 -3.59
N ILE A 30 -25.94 23.83 -3.51
CA ILE A 30 -25.69 22.43 -3.85
C ILE A 30 -26.34 22.16 -5.23
N LYS A 31 -25.59 21.52 -6.14
CA LYS A 31 -26.10 21.19 -7.48
C LYS A 31 -27.19 20.12 -7.41
N GLU A 32 -28.10 20.12 -8.37
CA GLU A 32 -29.10 19.05 -8.49
C GLU A 32 -28.44 17.70 -8.80
N GLY A 33 -28.89 16.60 -8.15
CA GLY A 33 -28.34 15.25 -8.31
C GLY A 33 -27.30 14.87 -7.27
N GLU A 34 -26.93 15.75 -6.33
CA GLU A 34 -26.02 15.45 -5.22
C GLU A 34 -26.77 14.68 -4.11
N GLY A 35 -26.03 13.82 -3.40
CA GLY A 35 -26.58 12.88 -2.39
C GLY A 35 -26.79 11.47 -2.96
N GLN A 36 -26.14 11.15 -4.08
CA GLN A 36 -26.11 9.78 -4.63
C GLN A 36 -24.98 8.96 -3.99
N PRO A 37 -25.06 7.62 -4.01
CA PRO A 37 -23.94 6.76 -3.64
C PRO A 37 -22.67 7.18 -4.38
N VAL A 38 -21.53 7.06 -3.68
CA VAL A 38 -20.24 7.45 -4.26
C VAL A 38 -19.75 6.35 -5.19
N ASP A 39 -19.85 6.56 -6.50
CA ASP A 39 -19.35 5.64 -7.52
C ASP A 39 -17.88 5.93 -7.89
N TRP A 40 -17.44 7.18 -7.69
CA TRP A 40 -16.09 7.65 -8.00
C TRP A 40 -15.57 8.58 -6.93
N LEU A 41 -14.34 8.33 -6.49
CA LEU A 41 -13.61 9.19 -5.55
C LEU A 41 -12.15 9.26 -5.95
N LEU A 42 -11.60 10.46 -6.15
CA LEU A 42 -10.17 10.69 -6.48
C LEU A 42 -9.64 9.83 -7.63
N GLY A 43 -10.47 9.55 -8.64
CA GLY A 43 -10.10 8.72 -9.79
C GLY A 43 -10.14 7.20 -9.54
N MET A 44 -10.68 6.79 -8.41
CA MET A 44 -10.99 5.41 -8.08
C MET A 44 -12.47 5.14 -8.32
N ARG A 45 -12.78 3.99 -8.89
CA ARG A 45 -14.15 3.48 -8.94
C ARG A 45 -14.46 2.83 -7.60
N ILE A 46 -15.62 3.14 -7.05
CA ILE A 46 -16.12 2.58 -5.79
C ILE A 46 -17.42 1.85 -6.11
N HIS A 47 -17.51 0.61 -5.69
CA HIS A 47 -18.74 -0.15 -5.75
C HIS A 47 -19.07 -0.69 -4.37
N GLN A 48 -20.23 -0.30 -3.84
CA GLN A 48 -20.72 -0.71 -2.54
C GLN A 48 -21.96 -1.58 -2.72
N ASN A 49 -21.94 -2.78 -2.17
CA ASN A 49 -23.11 -3.64 -2.05
C ASN A 49 -23.43 -3.86 -0.57
N VAL A 50 -24.42 -3.11 -0.08
CA VAL A 50 -24.81 -3.13 1.34
C VAL A 50 -25.48 -4.46 1.70
N GLU A 51 -26.24 -5.08 0.78
CA GLU A 51 -26.93 -6.34 1.03
C GLU A 51 -25.95 -7.49 1.16
N GLU A 52 -24.90 -7.54 0.35
CA GLU A 52 -23.85 -8.53 0.43
C GLU A 52 -22.71 -8.12 1.37
N GLY A 53 -22.76 -6.93 1.93
CA GLY A 53 -21.83 -6.42 2.94
C GLY A 53 -20.40 -6.26 2.42
N TYR A 54 -20.18 -5.71 1.23
CA TYR A 54 -18.85 -5.41 0.73
C TYR A 54 -18.73 -4.04 0.07
N LEU A 55 -17.50 -3.52 0.05
CA LEU A 55 -17.09 -2.35 -0.72
C LEU A 55 -15.86 -2.71 -1.54
N SER A 56 -15.88 -2.45 -2.85
CA SER A 56 -14.71 -2.61 -3.71
C SER A 56 -14.20 -1.28 -4.25
N MET A 57 -12.88 -1.21 -4.47
CA MET A 57 -12.20 -0.03 -5.02
C MET A 57 -11.19 -0.47 -6.08
N ASP A 58 -11.25 0.13 -7.26
CA ASP A 58 -10.30 -0.12 -8.35
C ASP A 58 -9.99 1.13 -9.18
N GLN A 59 -8.99 1.02 -10.05
CA GLN A 59 -8.56 2.08 -10.96
C GLN A 59 -8.42 1.58 -12.40
N GLU A 60 -9.28 0.67 -12.86
CA GLU A 60 -9.23 0.10 -14.21
C GLU A 60 -9.10 1.16 -15.31
N LEU A 61 -9.90 2.22 -15.24
CA LEU A 61 -9.87 3.31 -16.23
C LEU A 61 -8.56 4.08 -16.23
N ALA A 62 -8.00 4.38 -15.04
CA ALA A 62 -6.73 5.09 -14.92
C ALA A 62 -5.58 4.23 -15.49
N ILE A 63 -5.57 2.94 -15.16
CA ILE A 63 -4.59 1.96 -15.65
C ILE A 63 -4.70 1.85 -17.19
N THR A 64 -5.90 1.72 -17.71
CA THR A 64 -6.13 1.62 -19.17
C THR A 64 -5.69 2.87 -19.91
N LYS A 65 -5.96 4.07 -19.36
CA LYS A 65 -5.49 5.35 -19.93
C LYS A 65 -3.97 5.43 -19.92
N LEU A 66 -3.32 5.04 -18.81
CA LEU A 66 -1.87 5.03 -18.70
C LEU A 66 -1.22 4.05 -19.69
N ALA A 67 -1.78 2.84 -19.85
CA ALA A 67 -1.31 1.84 -20.79
C ALA A 67 -1.34 2.37 -22.23
N LYS A 68 -2.42 3.00 -22.67
CA LYS A 68 -2.56 3.60 -24.01
C LYS A 68 -1.55 4.72 -24.29
N VAL A 69 -1.02 5.37 -23.25
CA VAL A 69 -0.01 6.44 -23.40
C VAL A 69 1.42 5.87 -23.43
N ILE A 70 1.67 4.79 -22.69
CA ILE A 70 3.02 4.28 -22.44
C ILE A 70 3.39 3.09 -23.34
N LEU A 71 2.43 2.25 -23.67
CA LEU A 71 2.62 1.01 -24.43
C LEU A 71 2.16 1.15 -25.87
N ASP A 72 2.80 0.42 -26.77
CA ASP A 72 2.29 0.20 -28.12
C ASP A 72 1.33 -1.01 -28.16
N ASP A 73 0.66 -1.22 -29.31
CA ASP A 73 -0.34 -2.29 -29.46
C ASP A 73 0.26 -3.69 -29.24
N ASN A 74 1.51 -3.93 -29.63
CA ASN A 74 2.16 -5.22 -29.41
C ASN A 74 2.46 -5.44 -27.93
N GLU A 75 2.93 -4.40 -27.23
CA GLU A 75 3.19 -4.44 -25.79
C GLU A 75 1.90 -4.63 -24.99
N MET A 76 0.79 -4.02 -25.41
CA MET A 76 -0.53 -4.24 -24.80
C MET A 76 -1.05 -5.66 -25.04
N ASN A 77 -0.94 -6.16 -26.27
CA ASN A 77 -1.37 -7.52 -26.63
C ASN A 77 -0.57 -8.60 -25.88
N SER A 78 0.70 -8.36 -25.62
CA SER A 78 1.59 -9.28 -24.88
C SER A 78 1.57 -9.08 -23.35
N ALA A 79 0.83 -8.14 -22.82
CA ALA A 79 0.81 -7.81 -21.40
C ALA A 79 0.44 -9.00 -20.51
N HIS A 80 -0.46 -9.90 -20.98
CA HIS A 80 -0.89 -11.08 -20.24
C HIS A 80 0.23 -12.08 -19.89
N TYR A 81 1.41 -11.98 -20.56
CA TYR A 81 2.59 -12.77 -20.18
C TYR A 81 3.34 -12.20 -18.98
N VAL A 82 3.06 -10.95 -18.59
CA VAL A 82 3.75 -10.29 -17.48
C VAL A 82 3.04 -10.59 -16.17
N LYS A 83 3.57 -11.52 -15.39
CA LYS A 83 2.95 -12.01 -14.15
C LYS A 83 3.32 -11.22 -12.89
N HIS A 84 4.43 -10.49 -12.92
CA HIS A 84 4.90 -9.66 -11.80
C HIS A 84 5.57 -8.37 -12.31
N PRO A 85 5.51 -7.26 -11.53
CA PRO A 85 5.88 -5.94 -12.02
C PRO A 85 7.39 -5.72 -12.18
N MET A 86 8.22 -6.49 -11.46
CA MET A 86 9.67 -6.32 -11.45
C MET A 86 10.41 -7.66 -11.46
N LEU A 87 11.51 -7.73 -12.21
CA LEU A 87 12.36 -8.93 -12.23
C LEU A 87 13.27 -8.94 -11.02
N HIS A 88 13.29 -10.04 -10.28
CA HIS A 88 14.14 -10.24 -9.11
C HIS A 88 15.65 -10.11 -9.44
N SER A 89 16.06 -10.54 -10.61
CA SER A 89 17.47 -10.61 -11.03
C SER A 89 18.01 -9.36 -11.74
N SER A 90 17.23 -8.29 -11.84
CA SER A 90 17.62 -7.12 -12.66
C SER A 90 17.53 -5.81 -11.87
N PRO A 91 18.50 -5.51 -10.98
CA PRO A 91 18.54 -4.24 -10.29
C PRO A 91 18.68 -3.09 -11.31
N LEU A 92 17.98 -1.99 -11.05
CA LEU A 92 18.06 -0.78 -11.87
C LEU A 92 19.28 0.04 -11.43
N PRO A 93 20.33 0.20 -12.27
CA PRO A 93 21.52 0.92 -11.89
C PRO A 93 21.32 2.43 -11.90
N ARG A 94 22.00 3.14 -11.04
CA ARG A 94 22.10 4.59 -11.12
C ARG A 94 22.99 4.99 -12.29
N LEU A 95 22.53 5.94 -13.07
CA LEU A 95 23.32 6.49 -14.17
C LEU A 95 23.97 7.80 -13.75
N ALA A 96 25.28 7.92 -13.95
CA ALA A 96 26.01 9.16 -13.77
C ALA A 96 25.46 10.25 -14.71
N GLN A 97 25.67 11.53 -14.37
CA GLN A 97 25.11 12.64 -15.14
C GLN A 97 25.63 12.69 -16.59
N ASP A 98 26.83 12.25 -16.80
CA ASP A 98 27.56 12.19 -18.09
C ASP A 98 27.46 10.83 -18.81
N SER A 99 26.71 9.88 -18.25
CA SER A 99 26.56 8.54 -18.80
C SER A 99 25.95 8.60 -20.23
N PRO A 100 26.58 7.96 -21.21
CA PRO A 100 26.04 7.86 -22.58
C PRO A 100 24.76 6.99 -22.63
N LEU A 101 24.46 6.23 -21.59
CA LEU A 101 23.26 5.40 -21.50
C LEU A 101 22.02 6.18 -21.08
N ARG A 102 22.15 7.45 -20.73
CA ARG A 102 21.01 8.30 -20.36
C ARG A 102 20.14 8.63 -21.57
N VAL A 103 18.84 8.57 -21.36
CA VAL A 103 17.88 9.15 -22.29
C VAL A 103 17.83 10.66 -22.04
N THR A 104 18.42 11.45 -22.95
CA THR A 104 18.49 12.91 -22.88
C THR A 104 17.31 13.59 -23.56
N ASN A 105 16.73 12.93 -24.56
CA ASN A 105 15.57 13.42 -25.28
C ASN A 105 14.28 13.11 -24.48
N LYS A 106 13.77 14.10 -23.76
CA LYS A 106 12.52 13.96 -22.97
C LYS A 106 11.29 13.69 -23.83
N ARG A 107 11.35 13.90 -25.15
CA ARG A 107 10.25 13.57 -26.07
C ARG A 107 10.13 12.05 -26.32
N GLU A 108 11.19 11.27 -26.07
CA GLU A 108 11.17 9.82 -26.22
C GLU A 108 10.37 9.13 -25.10
N PHE A 109 10.47 9.64 -23.87
CA PHE A 109 9.75 9.09 -22.75
C PHE A 109 9.61 10.13 -21.62
N HIS A 110 8.37 10.34 -21.16
CA HIS A 110 8.04 11.26 -20.06
C HIS A 110 8.10 10.55 -18.70
N MET A 111 9.30 10.19 -18.24
CA MET A 111 9.51 9.38 -17.03
C MET A 111 8.82 9.99 -15.78
N LEU A 112 8.94 11.30 -15.56
CA LEU A 112 8.33 11.95 -14.39
C LEU A 112 6.80 11.85 -14.40
N SER A 113 6.16 12.03 -15.55
CA SER A 113 4.71 11.89 -15.69
C SER A 113 4.28 10.44 -15.49
N CYS A 114 5.01 9.48 -16.06
CA CYS A 114 4.78 8.05 -15.85
C CYS A 114 4.90 7.68 -14.37
N CYS A 115 5.98 8.10 -13.70
CA CYS A 115 6.17 7.87 -12.27
C CYS A 115 5.04 8.48 -11.43
N GLY A 116 4.58 9.70 -11.75
CA GLY A 116 3.46 10.34 -11.04
C GLY A 116 2.17 9.53 -11.15
N SER A 117 1.82 9.07 -12.35
CA SER A 117 0.65 8.21 -12.56
C SER A 117 0.78 6.86 -11.85
N LEU A 118 1.97 6.25 -11.90
CA LEU A 118 2.24 4.98 -11.20
C LEU A 118 2.17 5.14 -9.69
N LEU A 119 2.70 6.25 -9.12
CA LEU A 119 2.62 6.54 -7.68
C LEU A 119 1.16 6.70 -7.23
N HIS A 120 0.33 7.38 -8.03
CA HIS A 120 -1.09 7.52 -7.74
C HIS A 120 -1.80 6.15 -7.72
N ILE A 121 -1.56 5.31 -8.72
CA ILE A 121 -2.14 3.96 -8.79
C ILE A 121 -1.63 3.09 -7.62
N ALA A 122 -0.32 3.08 -7.39
CA ALA A 122 0.31 2.30 -6.33
C ALA A 122 -0.12 2.73 -4.92
N GLY A 123 -0.40 4.01 -4.71
CA GLY A 123 -0.79 4.55 -3.41
C GLY A 123 -2.30 4.52 -3.15
N SER A 124 -3.13 4.20 -4.17
CA SER A 124 -4.58 4.24 -4.02
C SER A 124 -5.22 2.84 -3.98
N THR A 125 -4.96 1.98 -4.98
CA THR A 125 -5.65 0.69 -5.09
C THR A 125 -4.73 -0.49 -5.43
N ARG A 126 -3.45 -0.25 -5.72
CA ARG A 126 -2.51 -1.29 -6.18
C ARG A 126 -1.27 -1.37 -5.30
N PRO A 127 -1.41 -1.87 -4.05
CA PRO A 127 -0.30 -2.09 -3.13
C PRO A 127 0.80 -3.00 -3.71
N ASP A 128 0.43 -3.95 -4.54
CA ASP A 128 1.29 -4.95 -5.15
C ASP A 128 2.40 -4.36 -6.06
N VAL A 129 2.23 -3.15 -6.57
CA VAL A 129 3.27 -2.47 -7.37
C VAL A 129 4.07 -1.44 -6.58
N ALA A 130 3.79 -1.20 -5.30
CA ALA A 130 4.38 -0.10 -4.54
C ALA A 130 5.92 -0.16 -4.48
N ALA A 131 6.51 -1.33 -4.24
CA ALA A 131 7.96 -1.50 -4.23
C ALA A 131 8.57 -1.24 -5.62
N ALA A 132 7.99 -1.81 -6.68
CA ALA A 132 8.46 -1.65 -8.04
C ALA A 132 8.44 -0.17 -8.49
N VAL A 133 7.35 0.52 -8.19
CA VAL A 133 7.18 1.96 -8.46
C VAL A 133 8.15 2.78 -7.62
N GLY A 134 8.30 2.48 -6.33
CA GLY A 134 9.25 3.15 -5.44
C GLY A 134 10.69 3.03 -5.94
N ILE A 135 11.11 1.85 -6.39
CA ILE A 135 12.45 1.63 -6.97
C ILE A 135 12.60 2.42 -8.29
N LEU A 136 11.62 2.36 -9.20
CA LEU A 136 11.67 3.09 -10.46
C LEU A 136 11.79 4.61 -10.23
N CYS A 137 11.02 5.16 -9.30
CA CYS A 137 10.98 6.59 -9.01
C CYS A 137 12.33 7.15 -8.51
N ARG A 138 13.19 6.32 -7.90
CA ARG A 138 14.55 6.72 -7.50
C ARG A 138 15.42 7.15 -8.69
N HIS A 139 15.06 6.72 -9.90
CA HIS A 139 15.76 6.98 -11.15
C HIS A 139 15.07 8.01 -12.06
N ALA A 140 13.94 8.59 -11.65
CA ALA A 140 13.12 9.45 -12.51
C ALA A 140 13.83 10.69 -13.05
N ALA A 141 14.80 11.23 -12.30
CA ALA A 141 15.59 12.40 -12.72
C ALA A 141 16.75 12.04 -13.67
N SER A 142 17.24 10.78 -13.64
CA SER A 142 18.39 10.32 -14.44
C SER A 142 18.14 8.87 -14.87
N PHE A 143 17.53 8.67 -16.02
CA PHE A 143 17.08 7.36 -16.49
C PHE A 143 17.68 7.00 -17.85
N GLY A 144 17.74 5.73 -18.17
CA GLY A 144 18.15 5.17 -19.45
C GLY A 144 17.15 4.13 -19.95
N ARG A 145 17.48 3.44 -21.02
CA ARG A 145 16.61 2.46 -21.68
C ARG A 145 16.08 1.37 -20.73
N GLN A 146 16.92 0.89 -19.82
CA GLN A 146 16.51 -0.13 -18.85
C GLN A 146 15.43 0.37 -17.88
N HIS A 147 15.47 1.65 -17.48
CA HIS A 147 14.44 2.26 -16.63
C HIS A 147 13.13 2.45 -17.40
N VAL A 148 13.21 2.78 -18.71
CA VAL A 148 12.03 2.83 -19.59
C VAL A 148 11.40 1.44 -19.72
N ASN A 149 12.22 0.41 -19.92
CA ASN A 149 11.72 -0.97 -20.00
C ASN A 149 11.10 -1.42 -18.68
N ALA A 150 11.67 -1.05 -17.54
CA ALA A 150 11.09 -1.32 -16.23
C ALA A 150 9.76 -0.59 -16.04
N ALA A 151 9.65 0.68 -16.44
CA ALA A 151 8.40 1.43 -16.42
C ALA A 151 7.31 0.74 -17.28
N LYS A 152 7.65 0.38 -18.52
CA LYS A 152 6.76 -0.35 -19.43
C LYS A 152 6.31 -1.68 -18.86
N ARG A 153 7.23 -2.44 -18.22
CA ARG A 153 6.89 -3.71 -17.56
C ARG A 153 5.88 -3.53 -16.44
N ILE A 154 6.03 -2.50 -15.59
CA ILE A 154 5.06 -2.20 -14.53
C ILE A 154 3.69 -1.87 -15.16
N VAL A 155 3.66 -1.07 -16.22
CA VAL A 155 2.42 -0.71 -16.91
C VAL A 155 1.78 -1.92 -17.60
N GLN A 156 2.56 -2.81 -18.23
CA GLN A 156 2.07 -4.07 -18.79
C GLN A 156 1.44 -4.97 -17.72
N TYR A 157 2.12 -5.13 -16.57
CA TYR A 157 1.58 -5.89 -15.46
C TYR A 157 0.26 -5.31 -14.95
N LEU A 158 0.20 -3.99 -14.73
CA LEU A 158 -1.01 -3.29 -14.32
C LEU A 158 -2.14 -3.48 -15.33
N TYR A 159 -1.85 -3.36 -16.63
CA TYR A 159 -2.83 -3.54 -17.69
C TYR A 159 -3.36 -4.98 -17.77
N ALA A 160 -2.48 -5.97 -17.61
CA ALA A 160 -2.87 -7.38 -17.56
C ALA A 160 -3.77 -7.71 -16.36
N THR A 161 -3.61 -6.99 -15.27
CA THR A 161 -4.31 -7.19 -14.00
C THR A 161 -5.21 -5.99 -13.63
N ARG A 162 -5.68 -5.24 -14.62
CA ARG A 162 -6.44 -3.98 -14.40
C ARG A 162 -7.75 -4.16 -13.66
N ASN A 163 -8.33 -5.37 -13.73
CA ASN A 163 -9.56 -5.72 -13.03
C ASN A 163 -9.33 -6.08 -11.54
N MET A 164 -8.09 -6.07 -11.06
CA MET A 164 -7.82 -6.32 -9.65
C MET A 164 -8.02 -5.04 -8.83
N GLY A 165 -8.71 -5.18 -7.71
CA GLY A 165 -9.02 -4.10 -6.78
C GLY A 165 -8.97 -4.54 -5.32
N LEU A 166 -9.13 -3.58 -4.42
CA LEU A 166 -9.28 -3.79 -2.99
C LEU A 166 -10.74 -4.13 -2.70
N VAL A 167 -10.99 -5.12 -1.84
CA VAL A 167 -12.35 -5.51 -1.43
C VAL A 167 -12.41 -5.64 0.08
N TYR A 168 -13.21 -4.77 0.69
CA TYR A 168 -13.46 -4.72 2.13
C TYR A 168 -14.80 -5.36 2.43
N LYS A 169 -14.88 -6.14 3.51
CA LYS A 169 -16.08 -6.88 3.89
C LYS A 169 -16.57 -6.50 5.27
N CYS A 170 -17.87 -6.44 5.43
CA CYS A 170 -18.54 -6.23 6.69
C CYS A 170 -18.73 -7.58 7.40
N GLY A 171 -18.20 -7.73 8.62
CA GLY A 171 -18.51 -8.81 9.54
C GLY A 171 -18.55 -10.23 8.94
N ASP A 172 -19.62 -10.98 9.21
CA ASP A 172 -19.81 -12.38 8.82
C ASP A 172 -20.24 -12.60 7.35
N CYS A 173 -20.43 -11.52 6.58
CA CYS A 173 -20.79 -11.64 5.17
C CYS A 173 -19.63 -12.29 4.38
N ARG A 174 -19.81 -13.55 4.00
CA ARG A 174 -18.86 -14.32 3.19
C ARG A 174 -19.46 -14.64 1.82
N PRO A 175 -19.25 -13.84 0.79
CA PRO A 175 -19.37 -14.37 -0.56
C PRO A 175 -18.34 -15.51 -0.75
N GLU A 176 -18.77 -16.66 -1.22
CA GLU A 176 -17.91 -17.85 -1.40
C GLU A 176 -16.70 -17.60 -2.29
N CYS A 177 -16.79 -16.61 -3.20
CA CYS A 177 -15.73 -16.20 -4.13
C CYS A 177 -14.48 -15.62 -3.44
N PHE A 178 -14.52 -15.33 -2.13
CA PHE A 178 -13.42 -14.68 -1.41
C PHE A 178 -12.72 -15.57 -0.38
N SER A 179 -12.91 -16.87 -0.43
CA SER A 179 -12.28 -17.83 0.48
C SER A 179 -10.77 -17.97 0.26
N GLN A 180 -10.24 -17.47 -0.86
CA GLN A 180 -8.82 -17.52 -1.19
C GLN A 180 -8.15 -16.19 -0.85
N GLY A 181 -7.09 -16.22 -0.05
CA GLY A 181 -6.17 -15.09 0.12
C GLY A 181 -6.22 -14.32 1.44
N ARG A 182 -7.17 -14.56 2.35
CA ARG A 182 -7.16 -13.90 3.67
C ARG A 182 -5.98 -14.33 4.52
N HIS A 183 -5.40 -13.37 5.26
CA HIS A 183 -4.56 -13.76 6.39
C HIS A 183 -5.43 -14.53 7.40
N PRO A 184 -4.96 -15.68 7.94
CA PRO A 184 -5.75 -16.51 8.87
C PRO A 184 -6.29 -15.76 10.10
N LYS A 185 -5.72 -14.59 10.40
CA LYS A 185 -6.08 -13.74 11.56
C LYS A 185 -6.97 -12.55 11.21
N ASP A 186 -7.25 -12.29 9.94
CA ASP A 186 -8.25 -11.31 9.51
C ASP A 186 -9.63 -11.98 9.57
N ASP A 187 -10.24 -11.90 10.74
CA ASP A 187 -11.54 -12.50 11.03
C ASP A 187 -12.74 -11.63 10.64
N GLY A 188 -12.49 -10.50 9.97
CA GLY A 188 -13.53 -9.55 9.55
C GLY A 188 -14.12 -8.71 10.70
N THR A 189 -13.45 -8.66 11.84
CA THR A 189 -13.97 -8.01 13.07
C THR A 189 -13.52 -6.56 13.22
N ASN A 190 -13.28 -5.83 12.14
CA ASN A 190 -12.75 -4.45 12.13
C ASN A 190 -11.38 -4.31 12.84
N ARG A 191 -10.58 -5.37 12.88
CA ARG A 191 -9.25 -5.36 13.48
C ARG A 191 -8.18 -4.98 12.46
N LEU A 192 -7.22 -4.19 12.91
CA LEU A 192 -6.03 -3.88 12.14
C LEU A 192 -5.04 -5.03 12.24
N VAL A 193 -4.65 -5.59 11.10
CA VAL A 193 -3.60 -6.60 10.97
C VAL A 193 -2.39 -5.93 10.32
N THR A 194 -1.31 -5.80 11.06
CA THR A 194 -0.13 -5.02 10.64
C THR A 194 1.06 -5.93 10.40
N PHE A 195 1.77 -5.71 9.29
CA PHE A 195 3.04 -6.35 8.98
C PHE A 195 4.10 -5.27 8.76
N ALA A 196 5.33 -5.53 9.22
CA ALA A 196 6.49 -4.69 8.97
C ALA A 196 7.69 -5.55 8.58
N ASP A 197 8.51 -5.04 7.67
CA ASP A 197 9.75 -5.67 7.21
C ASP A 197 10.75 -4.62 6.76
N SER A 198 12.03 -4.97 6.73
CA SER A 198 13.06 -4.13 6.13
C SER A 198 14.06 -4.93 5.30
N ASP A 199 14.29 -4.52 4.06
CA ASP A 199 15.38 -5.05 3.23
C ASP A 199 16.68 -4.29 3.55
N PHE A 200 17.56 -4.96 4.34
CA PHE A 200 18.76 -4.33 4.91
C PHE A 200 19.81 -4.02 3.85
N ALA A 201 20.11 -2.72 3.68
CA ALA A 201 21.25 -2.20 2.91
C ALA A 201 21.36 -2.66 1.44
N MET A 202 20.23 -3.05 0.81
CA MET A 202 20.23 -3.54 -0.58
C MET A 202 20.23 -2.43 -1.63
N ASP A 203 19.84 -1.21 -1.28
CA ASP A 203 19.99 -0.06 -2.19
C ASP A 203 21.47 0.27 -2.43
N GLU A 204 21.83 0.78 -3.62
CA GLU A 204 23.19 1.19 -3.95
C GLU A 204 23.77 2.21 -2.94
N THR A 205 22.91 3.00 -2.29
CA THR A 205 23.29 3.93 -1.21
C THR A 205 23.44 3.27 0.15
N ARG A 206 23.31 1.93 0.22
CA ARG A 206 23.33 1.14 1.45
C ARG A 206 22.24 1.53 2.47
N ARG A 207 21.20 2.20 2.02
CA ARG A 207 20.00 2.45 2.83
C ARG A 207 19.05 1.26 2.72
N SER A 208 18.37 0.98 3.82
CA SER A 208 17.37 -0.08 3.89
C SER A 208 16.03 0.39 3.32
N CYS A 209 15.34 -0.48 2.61
CA CYS A 209 13.95 -0.26 2.23
C CYS A 209 13.05 -0.75 3.38
N MET A 210 12.17 0.10 3.84
CA MET A 210 11.17 -0.23 4.86
C MET A 210 9.84 -0.47 4.20
N GLY A 211 9.23 -1.61 4.48
CA GLY A 211 7.91 -2.01 4.03
C GLY A 211 6.96 -2.15 5.20
N MET A 212 5.74 -1.70 5.02
CA MET A 212 4.64 -2.03 5.92
C MET A 212 3.34 -2.18 5.15
N VAL A 213 2.43 -2.95 5.73
CA VAL A 213 1.04 -3.02 5.29
C VAL A 213 0.13 -3.19 6.50
N ILE A 214 -0.96 -2.46 6.51
CA ILE A 214 -2.03 -2.54 7.50
C ILE A 214 -3.29 -2.91 6.76
N SER A 215 -3.85 -4.05 7.09
CA SER A 215 -5.09 -4.57 6.51
C SER A 215 -6.22 -4.52 7.54
N MET A 216 -7.44 -4.37 7.04
CA MET A 216 -8.68 -4.46 7.80
C MET A 216 -9.77 -5.05 6.90
N ASN A 217 -10.56 -5.97 7.43
CA ASN A 217 -11.71 -6.55 6.74
C ASN A 217 -11.39 -7.14 5.36
N GLY A 218 -10.21 -7.74 5.22
CA GLY A 218 -9.80 -8.52 4.04
C GLY A 218 -8.95 -7.79 3.03
N ALA A 219 -8.69 -6.47 3.18
CA ALA A 219 -7.85 -5.73 2.27
C ALA A 219 -6.93 -4.72 2.97
N PRO A 220 -5.80 -4.33 2.35
CA PRO A 220 -4.96 -3.24 2.82
C PRO A 220 -5.71 -1.92 2.89
N ILE A 221 -5.56 -1.19 4.00
CA ILE A 221 -6.06 0.18 4.19
C ILE A 221 -4.92 1.21 4.26
N SER A 222 -3.70 0.77 4.57
CA SER A 222 -2.49 1.59 4.53
C SER A 222 -1.29 0.71 4.19
N TRP A 223 -0.39 1.23 3.36
CA TRP A 223 0.87 0.55 3.01
C TRP A 223 1.94 1.55 2.61
N THR A 224 3.18 1.15 2.78
CA THR A 224 4.32 1.96 2.33
C THR A 224 5.49 1.10 1.89
N SER A 225 6.21 1.60 0.88
CA SER A 225 7.52 1.12 0.45
C SER A 225 8.46 2.32 0.40
N THR A 226 9.28 2.49 1.44
CA THR A 226 10.06 3.72 1.60
C THR A 226 11.53 3.42 1.87
N LEU A 227 12.42 4.07 1.10
CA LEU A 227 13.85 4.02 1.37
C LEU A 227 14.19 4.83 2.63
N GLY A 228 14.90 4.22 3.58
CA GLY A 228 15.33 4.86 4.81
C GLY A 228 16.11 6.15 4.57
N LYS A 229 15.93 7.15 5.44
CA LYS A 229 16.64 8.45 5.33
C LYS A 229 18.13 8.32 5.68
N THR A 230 18.47 7.37 6.53
CA THR A 230 19.84 7.10 7.01
C THR A 230 20.20 5.65 6.72
N VAL A 231 21.50 5.35 6.70
CA VAL A 231 22.02 3.97 6.63
C VAL A 231 21.84 3.34 8.00
N ALA A 232 21.16 2.21 8.07
CA ALA A 232 21.11 1.39 9.29
C ALA A 232 22.44 0.65 9.46
N THR A 233 22.90 0.50 10.69
CA THR A 233 24.20 -0.13 11.00
C THR A 233 24.08 -1.63 11.29
N SER A 234 22.83 -2.14 11.35
CA SER A 234 22.53 -3.57 11.53
C SER A 234 21.13 -3.89 11.00
N THR A 235 20.91 -5.18 10.72
CA THR A 235 19.59 -5.70 10.34
C THR A 235 18.55 -5.35 11.41
N ALA A 236 18.86 -5.59 12.68
CA ALA A 236 17.97 -5.29 13.80
C ALA A 236 17.59 -3.79 13.90
N GLU A 237 18.51 -2.88 13.56
CA GLU A 237 18.20 -1.45 13.48
C GLU A 237 17.22 -1.15 12.34
N ALA A 238 17.42 -1.78 11.19
CA ALA A 238 16.54 -1.60 10.03
C ALA A 238 15.12 -2.11 10.34
N GLU A 239 15.00 -3.29 10.96
CA GLU A 239 13.71 -3.85 11.39
C GLU A 239 13.00 -2.98 12.44
N VAL A 240 13.72 -2.53 13.48
CA VAL A 240 13.16 -1.59 14.47
C VAL A 240 12.66 -0.30 13.79
N ASN A 241 13.36 0.19 12.77
CA ASN A 241 12.91 1.37 12.02
C ASN A 241 11.59 1.10 11.27
N ALA A 242 11.44 -0.06 10.62
CA ALA A 242 10.21 -0.47 9.94
C ALA A 242 9.07 -0.68 10.94
N ALA A 243 9.33 -1.41 12.03
CA ALA A 243 8.35 -1.64 13.09
C ALA A 243 7.83 -0.34 13.73
N VAL A 244 8.70 0.67 13.92
CA VAL A 244 8.30 1.99 14.45
C VAL A 244 7.39 2.73 13.47
N VAL A 245 7.66 2.67 12.18
CA VAL A 245 6.78 3.28 11.16
C VAL A 245 5.42 2.60 11.19
N ALA A 246 5.38 1.29 11.11
CA ALA A 246 4.16 0.50 11.14
C ALA A 246 3.34 0.72 12.42
N ALA A 247 3.98 0.71 13.60
CA ALA A 247 3.31 0.97 14.87
C ALA A 247 2.68 2.36 14.93
N LYS A 248 3.38 3.41 14.43
CA LYS A 248 2.84 4.78 14.42
C LYS A 248 1.61 4.91 13.56
N ASP A 249 1.66 4.37 12.34
CA ASP A 249 0.55 4.45 11.40
C ASP A 249 -0.65 3.64 11.92
N SER A 250 -0.41 2.45 12.49
CA SER A 250 -1.46 1.64 13.08
C SER A 250 -2.12 2.31 14.29
N LEU A 251 -1.34 2.95 15.16
CA LEU A 251 -1.87 3.69 16.30
C LEU A 251 -2.70 4.90 15.87
N HIS A 252 -2.28 5.59 14.79
CA HIS A 252 -3.06 6.68 14.20
C HIS A 252 -4.40 6.17 13.65
N LEU A 253 -4.39 5.08 12.87
CA LEU A 253 -5.62 4.47 12.35
C LEU A 253 -6.52 3.98 13.50
N ARG A 254 -5.96 3.37 14.54
CA ARG A 254 -6.73 3.00 15.74
C ARG A 254 -7.43 4.19 16.38
N SER A 255 -6.73 5.34 16.50
CA SER A 255 -7.36 6.56 17.02
C SER A 255 -8.53 7.02 16.15
N MET A 256 -8.38 6.98 14.82
CA MET A 256 -9.47 7.33 13.90
C MET A 256 -10.67 6.37 14.05
N LEU A 257 -10.43 5.06 14.18
CA LEU A 257 -11.49 4.08 14.41
C LEU A 257 -12.23 4.33 15.73
N GLN A 258 -11.49 4.69 16.80
CA GLN A 258 -12.08 5.03 18.09
C GLN A 258 -12.96 6.29 18.02
N GLU A 259 -12.55 7.31 17.24
CA GLU A 259 -13.38 8.50 16.99
C GLU A 259 -14.64 8.16 16.20
N LEU A 260 -14.62 7.12 15.36
CA LEU A 260 -15.81 6.57 14.68
C LEU A 260 -16.64 5.63 15.57
N GLY A 261 -16.31 5.48 16.85
CA GLY A 261 -17.02 4.59 17.76
C GLY A 261 -16.68 3.11 17.64
N ILE A 262 -15.67 2.76 16.84
CA ILE A 262 -15.19 1.39 16.67
C ILE A 262 -14.12 1.11 17.72
N ASP A 263 -14.46 0.25 18.70
CA ASP A 263 -13.48 -0.16 19.70
C ASP A 263 -12.44 -1.09 19.08
N HIS A 264 -11.19 -0.78 19.33
CA HIS A 264 -10.05 -1.51 18.79
C HIS A 264 -9.06 -1.83 19.92
N GLY A 265 -8.82 -3.09 20.14
CA GLY A 265 -7.83 -3.58 21.12
C GLY A 265 -6.38 -3.19 20.75
N PRO A 266 -5.37 -3.85 21.34
CA PRO A 266 -3.98 -3.65 20.97
C PRO A 266 -3.74 -3.92 19.48
N ILE A 267 -2.81 -3.16 18.89
CA ILE A 267 -2.31 -3.42 17.54
C ILE A 267 -1.47 -4.69 17.54
N ILE A 268 -1.79 -5.64 16.69
CA ILE A 268 -0.96 -6.82 16.46
C ILE A 268 0.01 -6.51 15.32
N LEU A 269 1.30 -6.45 15.64
CA LEU A 269 2.37 -6.20 14.68
C LEU A 269 3.13 -7.48 14.38
N HIS A 270 2.98 -7.98 13.17
CA HIS A 270 3.67 -9.17 12.68
C HIS A 270 5.09 -8.83 12.23
N GLU A 271 6.05 -9.59 12.77
CA GLU A 271 7.48 -9.41 12.57
C GLU A 271 8.14 -10.78 12.43
N ASP A 272 9.06 -10.97 11.48
CA ASP A 272 9.76 -12.23 11.28
C ASP A 272 11.17 -12.24 11.92
N ASN A 273 11.69 -11.05 12.28
CA ASN A 273 12.99 -10.92 12.92
C ASN A 273 12.90 -11.10 14.44
N SER A 274 13.33 -12.27 14.92
CA SER A 274 13.30 -12.60 16.34
C SER A 274 14.15 -11.63 17.21
N ALA A 275 15.20 -11.02 16.66
CA ALA A 275 16.00 -10.04 17.39
C ALA A 275 15.26 -8.71 17.55
N CYS A 276 14.48 -8.27 16.55
CA CYS A 276 13.60 -7.12 16.64
C CYS A 276 12.52 -7.34 17.72
N ILE A 277 11.85 -8.49 17.69
CA ILE A 277 10.84 -8.88 18.68
C ILE A 277 11.45 -8.90 20.11
N ALA A 278 12.61 -9.54 20.27
CA ALA A 278 13.27 -9.62 21.57
C ALA A 278 13.68 -8.23 22.11
N GLN A 279 14.13 -7.34 21.25
CA GLN A 279 14.47 -5.96 21.63
C GLN A 279 13.23 -5.15 22.00
N GLY A 280 12.14 -5.26 21.25
CA GLY A 280 10.89 -4.59 21.56
C GLY A 280 10.30 -5.06 22.88
N ASN A 281 10.23 -6.38 23.11
CA ASN A 281 9.69 -7.00 24.32
C ASN A 281 10.65 -6.92 25.53
N GLY A 282 11.90 -6.51 25.33
CA GLY A 282 12.95 -6.46 26.39
C GLY A 282 12.67 -5.46 27.51
N GLY A 283 11.54 -4.78 27.50
CA GLY A 283 11.17 -3.73 28.44
C GLY A 283 12.08 -2.50 28.29
N LEU A 284 11.99 -1.57 29.25
CA LEU A 284 12.74 -0.29 29.19
C LEU A 284 14.25 -0.46 29.48
N ARG A 285 14.84 -1.59 29.16
CA ARG A 285 16.28 -1.84 29.32
C ARG A 285 17.07 -1.30 28.15
N LEU A 286 18.20 -0.64 28.44
CA LEU A 286 19.16 -0.22 27.41
C LEU A 286 19.86 -1.44 26.83
N VAL A 287 19.67 -1.69 25.54
CA VAL A 287 20.46 -2.66 24.79
C VAL A 287 21.80 -1.99 24.46
N ARG A 288 22.92 -2.58 24.94
CA ARG A 288 24.28 -1.99 24.81
C ARG A 288 24.65 -1.59 23.38
N ASN A 289 24.16 -2.31 22.40
CA ASN A 289 24.48 -2.12 20.99
C ASN A 289 23.45 -1.24 20.23
N ALA A 290 22.41 -0.70 20.92
CA ALA A 290 21.33 0.04 20.30
C ALA A 290 21.48 1.58 20.40
N LYS A 291 22.67 2.10 20.68
CA LYS A 291 22.88 3.55 20.93
C LYS A 291 22.38 4.45 19.79
N HIS A 292 22.51 4.02 18.54
CA HIS A 292 22.18 4.83 17.36
C HIS A 292 20.67 4.92 17.06
N TYR A 293 19.87 3.92 17.48
CA TYR A 293 18.43 3.87 17.33
C TYR A 293 17.66 3.79 18.65
N SER A 294 18.37 4.09 19.75
CA SER A 294 17.83 3.94 21.12
C SER A 294 16.53 4.68 21.37
N THR A 295 16.35 5.88 20.81
CA THR A 295 15.12 6.66 20.97
C THR A 295 13.93 5.99 20.31
N LYS A 296 14.08 5.47 19.10
CA LYS A 296 13.03 4.74 18.38
C LYS A 296 12.68 3.44 19.09
N LEU A 297 13.70 2.67 19.49
CA LEU A 297 13.50 1.45 20.25
C LEU A 297 12.80 1.71 21.59
N ARG A 298 13.19 2.78 22.30
CA ARG A 298 12.55 3.17 23.57
C ARG A 298 11.09 3.53 23.40
N TRP A 299 10.76 4.26 22.35
CA TRP A 299 9.38 4.59 22.04
C TRP A 299 8.58 3.31 21.74
N LEU A 300 9.13 2.40 20.94
CA LEU A 300 8.51 1.11 20.61
C LEU A 300 8.30 0.25 21.88
N GLN A 301 9.33 0.15 22.74
CA GLN A 301 9.20 -0.52 24.04
C GLN A 301 8.12 0.10 24.93
N GLN A 302 7.97 1.44 24.90
CA GLN A 302 6.96 2.13 25.70
C GLN A 302 5.55 1.76 25.26
N VAL A 303 5.26 1.78 23.95
CA VAL A 303 3.91 1.42 23.45
C VAL A 303 3.61 -0.06 23.64
N ILE A 304 4.62 -0.94 23.64
CA ILE A 304 4.47 -2.36 23.97
C ILE A 304 4.17 -2.54 25.48
N VAL A 305 4.92 -1.88 26.35
CA VAL A 305 4.70 -1.93 27.81
C VAL A 305 3.33 -1.38 28.20
N ASN A 306 2.86 -0.35 27.50
CA ASN A 306 1.51 0.20 27.68
C ASN A 306 0.40 -0.78 27.23
N GLY A 307 0.74 -1.83 26.47
CA GLY A 307 -0.25 -2.72 25.87
C GLY A 307 -0.92 -2.17 24.61
N ASP A 308 -0.36 -1.11 24.02
CA ASP A 308 -0.88 -0.50 22.78
C ASP A 308 -0.52 -1.33 21.54
N VAL A 309 0.66 -1.96 21.56
CA VAL A 309 1.19 -2.80 20.48
C VAL A 309 1.66 -4.12 21.05
N ILE A 310 1.37 -5.20 20.36
CA ILE A 310 1.84 -6.56 20.66
C ILE A 310 2.58 -7.10 19.45
N PHE A 311 3.84 -7.51 19.63
CA PHE A 311 4.54 -8.25 18.60
C PHE A 311 4.05 -9.67 18.51
N GLU A 312 3.81 -10.12 17.29
CA GLU A 312 3.55 -11.50 16.97
C GLU A 312 4.53 -12.00 15.92
N TYR A 313 5.18 -13.15 16.19
CA TYR A 313 6.08 -13.75 15.24
C TYR A 313 5.33 -14.22 13.98
N CYS A 314 5.86 -13.84 12.82
CA CYS A 314 5.37 -14.25 11.51
C CYS A 314 6.49 -14.98 10.78
N PRO A 315 6.30 -16.20 10.29
CA PRO A 315 7.30 -16.84 9.42
C PRO A 315 7.53 -16.01 8.16
N THR A 316 8.77 -15.92 7.67
CA THR A 316 9.12 -15.14 6.46
C THR A 316 8.27 -15.53 5.24
N ALA A 317 7.92 -16.81 5.10
CA ALA A 317 7.02 -17.27 4.02
C ALA A 317 5.58 -16.71 4.11
N GLU A 318 5.22 -16.05 5.22
CA GLU A 318 3.93 -15.41 5.48
C GLU A 318 4.06 -13.89 5.68
N GLN A 319 5.28 -13.34 5.63
CA GLN A 319 5.58 -11.92 5.84
C GLN A 319 5.12 -11.07 4.64
N LEU A 320 3.90 -10.57 4.74
CA LEU A 320 3.29 -9.81 3.64
C LEU A 320 4.04 -8.51 3.32
N ALA A 321 4.75 -7.93 4.31
CA ALA A 321 5.51 -6.71 4.14
C ALA A 321 6.74 -6.89 3.22
N ASP A 322 7.20 -8.13 2.95
CA ASP A 322 8.23 -8.44 1.95
C ASP A 322 7.89 -7.88 0.55
N THR A 323 6.60 -7.84 0.20
CA THR A 323 6.11 -7.27 -1.07
C THR A 323 6.49 -5.79 -1.23
N PHE A 324 6.73 -5.10 -0.12
CA PHE A 324 7.00 -3.65 -0.09
C PHE A 324 8.47 -3.31 0.07
N THR A 325 9.33 -4.30 0.31
CA THR A 325 10.76 -4.07 0.56
C THR A 325 11.66 -4.47 -0.60
N LYS A 326 11.33 -5.54 -1.32
CA LYS A 326 12.19 -6.16 -2.35
C LYS A 326 11.39 -6.76 -3.50
N PRO A 327 12.00 -6.93 -4.70
CA PRO A 327 11.43 -7.77 -5.75
C PRO A 327 11.35 -9.22 -5.27
N LEU A 328 10.19 -9.84 -5.41
CA LEU A 328 9.95 -11.25 -5.06
C LEU A 328 10.01 -12.14 -6.31
N ASP A 329 10.24 -13.42 -6.13
CA ASP A 329 10.00 -14.42 -7.17
C ASP A 329 8.50 -14.49 -7.52
N GLU A 330 8.19 -15.05 -8.69
CA GLU A 330 6.83 -15.04 -9.22
C GLU A 330 5.83 -15.75 -8.30
N GLU A 331 6.18 -16.91 -7.75
CA GLU A 331 5.29 -17.71 -6.91
C GLU A 331 4.94 -16.98 -5.60
N THR A 332 5.96 -16.50 -4.90
CA THR A 332 5.80 -15.73 -3.65
C THR A 332 5.03 -14.43 -3.90
N PHE A 333 5.35 -13.72 -5.01
CA PHE A 333 4.64 -12.50 -5.38
C PHE A 333 3.15 -12.75 -5.62
N LEU A 334 2.79 -13.78 -6.39
CA LEU A 334 1.40 -14.11 -6.69
C LEU A 334 0.64 -14.50 -5.41
N LYS A 335 1.24 -15.31 -4.54
CA LYS A 335 0.69 -15.66 -3.22
C LYS A 335 0.34 -14.43 -2.40
N PHE A 336 1.25 -13.45 -2.31
CA PHE A 336 1.02 -12.24 -1.51
C PHE A 336 0.05 -11.28 -2.18
N ARG A 337 0.07 -11.16 -3.52
CA ARG A 337 -0.92 -10.39 -4.26
C ARG A 337 -2.35 -10.85 -3.98
N GLU A 338 -2.59 -12.15 -4.02
CA GLU A 338 -3.91 -12.75 -3.75
C GLU A 338 -4.42 -12.52 -2.33
N ARG A 339 -3.51 -12.20 -1.39
CA ARG A 339 -3.89 -11.79 -0.04
C ARG A 339 -4.29 -10.33 0.07
N MET A 340 -3.99 -9.51 -0.94
CA MET A 340 -4.24 -8.07 -0.94
C MET A 340 -5.32 -7.66 -1.93
N LEU A 341 -5.43 -8.35 -3.06
CA LEU A 341 -6.25 -7.95 -4.21
C LEU A 341 -7.14 -9.07 -4.70
N VAL A 342 -8.29 -8.68 -5.22
CA VAL A 342 -9.29 -9.59 -5.81
C VAL A 342 -9.63 -9.11 -7.21
N ASP A 343 -9.96 -10.04 -8.13
CA ASP A 343 -10.56 -9.68 -9.42
C ASP A 343 -11.99 -9.21 -9.17
N VAL A 344 -12.25 -7.93 -9.44
CA VAL A 344 -13.55 -7.27 -9.19
C VAL A 344 -14.47 -7.26 -10.41
N SER A 345 -14.06 -7.84 -11.54
CA SER A 345 -14.84 -7.81 -12.78
C SER A 345 -16.22 -8.45 -12.67
N HIS A 346 -16.40 -9.36 -11.73
CA HIS A 346 -17.66 -10.04 -11.45
C HIS A 346 -18.52 -9.36 -10.38
N LEU A 347 -17.99 -8.33 -9.73
CA LEU A 347 -18.70 -7.57 -8.68
C LEU A 347 -19.41 -6.33 -9.25
N LEU A 348 -19.11 -5.99 -10.49
CA LEU A 348 -19.61 -4.83 -11.22
C LEU A 348 -20.75 -5.28 -12.13
#